data_d82d146275866dc7714f797466e85017
#
_entry.id   d82d146275866dc7714f797466e85017
#
_cell.length_a   1.000
_cell.length_b   1.000
_cell.length_c   1.000
_cell.angle_alpha   90.00
_cell.angle_beta   90.00
_cell.angle_gamma   90.00
#
_symmetry.space_group_name_H-M   'P 1'
#
loop_
_entity.id
_entity.type
_entity.pdbx_description
1 polymer ?
#
loop_
_entity_poly.entity_id
_entity_poly.type
_entity_poly.pdbx_seq_one_letter_code
_entity_poly.pdbx_strand_id
1 'polypeptide(L)'
;MSRPPQIFAASGLLRLPQGVTPRRRSLLMEHAVSLTGVRRARICYVPTAVGDDPAAIAAFGQAFGDTEHTVTHLRLFPQPNHADVRAHLLAQDLIWVGGGSVVNLLAVWRAHRLDAVMREAWEAGVVLGGGSAGSICWHVGGSTDSFSDDLDPVTDALAFLPYSNGVHHDFPDQPRRERFHEYVGSGLLPAGYATDDGTGLHYVGTSLAEAVTSAEGADAYLVEADGAGVVSERPLGARLLA
;
A
#
# COMPACT_ATOMS: atom_id res chain seq x y z
N MET A 1 -17.98 9.55 17.86
CA MET A 1 -16.74 10.22 17.38
C MET A 1 -16.31 9.50 16.11
N SER A 2 -15.94 10.22 15.04
CA SER A 2 -15.36 9.61 13.85
C SER A 2 -14.03 8.94 14.22
N ARG A 3 -13.70 7.81 13.59
CA ARG A 3 -12.37 7.20 13.74
C ARG A 3 -11.31 8.15 13.20
N PRO A 4 -10.12 8.17 13.79
CA PRO A 4 -9.01 8.91 13.17
C PRO A 4 -8.72 8.32 11.80
N PRO A 5 -8.28 9.14 10.82
CA PRO A 5 -7.81 8.65 9.54
C PRO A 5 -6.67 7.65 9.71
N GLN A 6 -6.69 6.52 8.99
CA GLN A 6 -5.67 5.49 9.09
C GLN A 6 -5.23 5.01 7.71
N ILE A 7 -3.95 4.70 7.57
CA ILE A 7 -3.38 4.07 6.37
C ILE A 7 -2.54 2.87 6.81
N PHE A 8 -2.70 1.74 6.11
CA PHE A 8 -1.83 0.58 6.25
C PHE A 8 -1.10 0.31 4.93
N ALA A 9 0.15 0.68 4.86
CA ALA A 9 1.02 0.63 3.68
C ALA A 9 1.98 -0.56 3.79
N ALA A 10 1.94 -1.52 2.86
CA ALA A 10 2.69 -2.76 2.96
C ALA A 10 3.54 -3.05 1.71
N SER A 11 4.67 -3.72 1.89
CA SER A 11 5.32 -4.50 0.84
C SER A 11 4.69 -5.88 0.75
N GLY A 12 4.96 -6.63 -0.29
CA GLY A 12 4.40 -7.93 -0.63
C GLY A 12 3.61 -8.65 0.46
N LEU A 13 2.38 -9.02 0.16
CA LEU A 13 1.47 -9.62 1.15
C LEU A 13 1.95 -10.97 1.69
N LEU A 14 2.85 -11.65 0.96
CA LEU A 14 3.36 -12.96 1.30
C LEU A 14 4.73 -13.18 0.66
N ARG A 15 5.72 -13.52 1.46
CA ARG A 15 6.90 -14.24 1.01
C ARG A 15 6.53 -15.71 0.84
N LEU A 16 6.02 -16.08 -0.34
CA LEU A 16 5.70 -17.46 -0.62
C LEU A 16 6.89 -18.17 -1.27
N PRO A 17 7.21 -19.42 -0.85
CA PRO A 17 8.08 -20.27 -1.63
C PRO A 17 7.52 -20.46 -3.04
N GLN A 18 8.41 -20.53 -4.04
CA GLN A 18 7.99 -20.78 -5.43
C GLN A 18 7.03 -21.99 -5.51
N GLY A 19 5.89 -21.79 -6.19
CA GLY A 19 4.91 -22.84 -6.42
C GLY A 19 3.82 -22.98 -5.35
N VAL A 20 3.81 -22.14 -4.32
CA VAL A 20 2.74 -22.15 -3.30
C VAL A 20 1.71 -21.08 -3.63
N THR A 21 0.49 -21.51 -3.96
CA THR A 21 -0.65 -20.59 -4.10
C THR A 21 -1.22 -20.26 -2.71
N PRO A 22 -1.37 -18.99 -2.34
CA PRO A 22 -1.97 -18.64 -1.06
C PRO A 22 -3.42 -19.14 -1.02
N ARG A 23 -3.72 -20.03 -0.10
CA ARG A 23 -5.11 -20.44 0.18
C ARG A 23 -5.75 -19.66 1.33
N ARG A 24 -4.98 -18.74 1.96
CA ARG A 24 -5.42 -17.94 3.10
C ARG A 24 -5.02 -16.49 2.91
N ARG A 25 -5.75 -15.59 3.56
CA ARG A 25 -5.34 -14.20 3.73
C ARG A 25 -3.98 -14.15 4.43
N SER A 26 -3.15 -13.20 4.03
CA SER A 26 -1.93 -12.94 4.78
C SER A 26 -2.27 -12.30 6.13
N LEU A 27 -1.39 -12.50 7.12
CA LEU A 27 -1.51 -11.85 8.44
C LEU A 27 -1.53 -10.32 8.30
N LEU A 28 -0.84 -9.74 7.31
CA LEU A 28 -0.90 -8.31 7.02
C LEU A 28 -2.30 -7.87 6.60
N MET A 29 -3.00 -8.68 5.78
CA MET A 29 -4.37 -8.37 5.38
C MET A 29 -5.33 -8.51 6.56
N GLU A 30 -5.16 -9.52 7.41
CA GLU A 30 -5.94 -9.69 8.64
C GLU A 30 -5.72 -8.52 9.58
N HIS A 31 -4.47 -8.06 9.72
CA HIS A 31 -4.13 -6.87 10.50
C HIS A 31 -4.83 -5.62 9.93
N ALA A 32 -4.75 -5.37 8.60
CA ALA A 32 -5.43 -4.24 7.96
C ALA A 32 -6.94 -4.24 8.24
N VAL A 33 -7.58 -5.41 8.15
CA VAL A 33 -9.02 -5.54 8.48
C VAL A 33 -9.26 -5.25 9.96
N SER A 34 -8.39 -5.71 10.87
CA SER A 34 -8.54 -5.47 12.31
C SER A 34 -8.53 -3.97 12.68
N LEU A 35 -7.79 -3.15 11.93
CA LEU A 35 -7.73 -1.69 12.12
C LEU A 35 -9.10 -1.01 11.94
N THR A 36 -10.01 -1.64 11.18
CA THR A 36 -11.38 -1.14 11.03
C THR A 36 -12.16 -1.20 12.33
N GLY A 37 -11.80 -2.08 13.28
CA GLY A 37 -12.54 -2.32 14.51
C GLY A 37 -13.96 -2.88 14.27
N VAL A 38 -14.27 -3.38 13.06
CA VAL A 38 -15.60 -3.89 12.67
C VAL A 38 -15.53 -5.40 12.50
N ARG A 39 -16.41 -6.13 13.20
CA ARG A 39 -16.46 -7.60 13.11
C ARG A 39 -16.83 -8.10 11.70
N ARG A 40 -17.70 -7.39 10.99
CA ARG A 40 -18.16 -7.69 9.63
C ARG A 40 -17.87 -6.49 8.75
N ALA A 41 -16.58 -6.33 8.40
CA ALA A 41 -16.12 -5.19 7.62
C ALA A 41 -16.62 -5.27 6.17
N ARG A 42 -16.90 -4.10 5.61
CA ARG A 42 -17.11 -3.89 4.16
C ARG A 42 -15.78 -3.50 3.57
N ILE A 43 -15.30 -4.30 2.63
CA ILE A 43 -13.97 -4.19 2.03
C ILE A 43 -14.14 -3.95 0.54
N CYS A 44 -13.50 -2.91 0.03
CA CYS A 44 -13.41 -2.67 -1.41
C CYS A 44 -11.98 -2.91 -1.89
N TYR A 45 -11.80 -3.82 -2.85
CA TYR A 45 -10.55 -4.02 -3.55
C TYR A 45 -10.46 -3.11 -4.78
N VAL A 46 -9.33 -2.43 -4.96
CA VAL A 46 -9.08 -1.51 -6.09
C VAL A 46 -7.86 -1.98 -6.86
N PRO A 47 -8.04 -2.76 -7.97
CA PRO A 47 -6.96 -3.39 -8.73
C PRO A 47 -6.42 -2.52 -9.89
N THR A 48 -6.61 -1.21 -9.86
CA THR A 48 -6.23 -0.31 -10.98
C THR A 48 -4.77 -0.46 -11.40
N ALA A 49 -3.86 -0.72 -10.46
CA ALA A 49 -2.43 -0.88 -10.74
C ALA A 49 -2.10 -2.05 -11.67
N VAL A 50 -3.00 -3.04 -11.80
CA VAL A 50 -2.92 -4.17 -12.74
C VAL A 50 -3.99 -4.11 -13.83
N GLY A 51 -4.51 -2.93 -14.13
CA GLY A 51 -5.50 -2.74 -15.19
C GLY A 51 -6.84 -3.42 -14.93
N ASP A 52 -7.24 -3.50 -13.67
CA ASP A 52 -8.49 -4.13 -13.20
C ASP A 52 -8.59 -5.63 -13.59
N ASP A 53 -7.47 -6.36 -13.53
CA ASP A 53 -7.37 -7.77 -13.90
C ASP A 53 -8.45 -8.63 -13.19
N PRO A 54 -9.31 -9.33 -13.94
CA PRO A 54 -10.34 -10.19 -13.36
C PRO A 54 -9.79 -11.33 -12.49
N ALA A 55 -8.59 -11.83 -12.77
CA ALA A 55 -7.96 -12.87 -11.97
C ALA A 55 -7.53 -12.35 -10.60
N ALA A 56 -6.98 -11.13 -10.55
CA ALA A 56 -6.64 -10.46 -9.29
C ALA A 56 -7.91 -10.19 -8.46
N ILE A 57 -8.99 -9.74 -9.08
CA ILE A 57 -10.28 -9.53 -8.42
C ILE A 57 -10.82 -10.83 -7.82
N ALA A 58 -10.81 -11.91 -8.61
CA ALA A 58 -11.30 -13.22 -8.17
C ALA A 58 -10.46 -13.78 -7.01
N ALA A 59 -9.13 -13.66 -7.11
CA ALA A 59 -8.21 -14.13 -6.07
C ALA A 59 -8.43 -13.38 -4.74
N PHE A 60 -8.59 -12.05 -4.81
CA PHE A 60 -8.89 -11.24 -3.62
C PHE A 60 -10.22 -11.64 -2.98
N GLY A 61 -11.28 -11.80 -3.78
CA GLY A 61 -12.59 -12.26 -3.29
C GLY A 61 -12.52 -13.65 -2.64
N GLN A 62 -11.79 -14.58 -3.26
CA GLN A 62 -11.62 -15.95 -2.74
C GLN A 62 -10.87 -15.96 -1.39
N ALA A 63 -9.92 -15.04 -1.18
CA ALA A 63 -9.18 -14.94 0.07
C ALA A 63 -10.09 -14.61 1.28
N PHE A 64 -11.29 -14.09 1.06
CA PHE A 64 -12.27 -13.77 2.10
C PHE A 64 -13.49 -14.70 2.09
N GLY A 65 -13.52 -15.73 1.24
CA GLY A 65 -14.69 -16.60 1.04
C GLY A 65 -15.11 -17.40 2.28
N ASP A 66 -14.22 -17.54 3.28
CA ASP A 66 -14.46 -18.21 4.56
C ASP A 66 -14.81 -17.23 5.70
N THR A 67 -15.06 -15.97 5.42
CA THR A 67 -15.31 -14.92 6.42
C THR A 67 -16.72 -14.35 6.37
N GLU A 68 -17.07 -13.61 7.40
CA GLU A 68 -18.32 -12.82 7.44
C GLU A 68 -18.16 -11.41 6.85
N HIS A 69 -17.00 -11.06 6.30
CA HIS A 69 -16.75 -9.76 5.64
C HIS A 69 -17.48 -9.67 4.31
N THR A 70 -17.90 -8.49 3.93
CA THR A 70 -18.46 -8.22 2.60
C THR A 70 -17.37 -7.64 1.72
N VAL A 71 -17.01 -8.36 0.66
CA VAL A 71 -15.96 -7.93 -0.27
C VAL A 71 -16.59 -7.48 -1.58
N THR A 72 -16.23 -6.28 -1.99
CA THR A 72 -16.55 -5.67 -3.27
C THR A 72 -15.27 -5.29 -4.00
N HIS A 73 -15.39 -4.82 -5.23
CA HIS A 73 -14.26 -4.26 -5.96
C HIS A 73 -14.70 -3.04 -6.77
N LEU A 74 -13.77 -2.12 -6.99
CA LEU A 74 -13.93 -1.02 -7.92
C LEU A 74 -13.08 -1.27 -9.16
N ARG A 75 -13.72 -1.42 -10.33
CA ARG A 75 -13.08 -1.35 -11.64
C ARG A 75 -13.29 0.02 -12.25
N LEU A 76 -12.32 0.48 -13.03
CA LEU A 76 -12.40 1.70 -13.83
C LEU A 76 -12.37 1.39 -15.34
N PHE A 77 -12.02 0.16 -15.73
CA PHE A 77 -11.97 -0.32 -17.11
C PHE A 77 -13.08 -1.33 -17.43
N PRO A 78 -13.73 -1.22 -18.63
CA PRO A 78 -13.65 -0.11 -19.58
C PRO A 78 -14.37 1.14 -19.08
N GLN A 79 -15.11 1.04 -18.00
CA GLN A 79 -15.83 2.10 -17.29
C GLN A 79 -16.09 1.67 -15.84
N PRO A 80 -16.34 2.62 -14.91
CA PRO A 80 -16.64 2.29 -13.52
C PRO A 80 -17.80 1.29 -13.40
N ASN A 81 -17.61 0.27 -12.56
CA ASN A 81 -18.66 -0.75 -12.31
C ASN A 81 -19.68 -0.33 -11.23
N HIS A 82 -19.52 0.86 -10.65
CA HIS A 82 -20.47 1.48 -9.73
C HIS A 82 -20.98 2.80 -10.29
N ALA A 83 -22.29 3.00 -10.26
CA ALA A 83 -22.93 4.23 -10.77
C ALA A 83 -22.53 5.48 -9.95
N ASP A 84 -22.33 5.31 -8.65
CA ASP A 84 -21.80 6.33 -7.74
C ASP A 84 -20.58 5.76 -7.01
N VAL A 85 -19.40 5.97 -7.61
CA VAL A 85 -18.12 5.52 -7.07
C VAL A 85 -17.83 6.16 -5.70
N ARG A 86 -18.14 7.45 -5.55
CA ARG A 86 -17.93 8.17 -4.30
C ARG A 86 -18.75 7.57 -3.16
N ALA A 87 -20.05 7.41 -3.36
CA ALA A 87 -20.92 6.81 -2.35
C ALA A 87 -20.50 5.38 -2.01
N HIS A 88 -20.07 4.60 -3.03
CA HIS A 88 -19.58 3.23 -2.82
C HIS A 88 -18.34 3.20 -1.93
N LEU A 89 -17.33 4.03 -2.17
CA LEU A 89 -16.08 4.05 -1.41
C LEU A 89 -16.28 4.60 0.01
N LEU A 90 -17.07 5.65 0.17
CA LEU A 90 -17.39 6.20 1.50
C LEU A 90 -18.20 5.25 2.38
N ALA A 91 -18.88 4.27 1.77
CA ALA A 91 -19.62 3.26 2.50
C ALA A 91 -18.75 2.08 2.98
N GLN A 92 -17.46 2.04 2.66
CA GLN A 92 -16.57 0.94 3.06
C GLN A 92 -15.99 1.16 4.46
N ASP A 93 -15.48 0.08 5.06
CA ASP A 93 -14.70 0.12 6.30
C ASP A 93 -13.19 0.02 6.00
N LEU A 94 -12.83 -0.67 4.91
CA LEU A 94 -11.47 -0.79 4.36
C LEU A 94 -11.50 -0.65 2.84
N ILE A 95 -10.61 0.18 2.29
CA ILE A 95 -10.27 0.21 0.86
C ILE A 95 -8.87 -0.33 0.71
N TRP A 96 -8.71 -1.44 -0.04
CA TRP A 96 -7.42 -2.07 -0.30
C TRP A 96 -6.99 -1.89 -1.75
N VAL A 97 -5.83 -1.29 -1.96
CA VAL A 97 -5.26 -1.03 -3.28
C VAL A 97 -4.24 -2.11 -3.63
N GLY A 98 -4.40 -2.73 -4.79
CA GLY A 98 -3.49 -3.75 -5.29
C GLY A 98 -2.12 -3.20 -5.71
N GLY A 99 -1.12 -4.09 -5.76
CA GLY A 99 0.17 -3.82 -6.37
C GLY A 99 0.11 -3.80 -7.89
N GLY A 100 1.23 -3.46 -8.54
CA GLY A 100 1.38 -3.33 -9.99
C GLY A 100 2.04 -2.00 -10.36
N SER A 101 1.63 -1.35 -11.45
CA SER A 101 2.16 -0.06 -11.88
C SER A 101 1.54 1.10 -11.08
N VAL A 102 2.33 1.75 -10.22
CA VAL A 102 1.88 2.94 -9.49
C VAL A 102 1.63 4.12 -10.43
N VAL A 103 2.39 4.23 -11.52
CA VAL A 103 2.26 5.31 -12.51
C VAL A 103 0.92 5.22 -13.23
N ASN A 104 0.56 4.02 -13.70
CA ASN A 104 -0.73 3.79 -14.36
C ASN A 104 -1.90 4.01 -13.37
N LEU A 105 -1.76 3.54 -12.14
CA LEU A 105 -2.74 3.75 -11.07
C LEU A 105 -3.00 5.24 -10.87
N LEU A 106 -1.95 6.04 -10.65
CA LEU A 106 -2.07 7.48 -10.39
C LEU A 106 -2.66 8.23 -11.58
N ALA A 107 -2.22 7.89 -12.82
CA ALA A 107 -2.75 8.52 -14.04
C ALA A 107 -4.26 8.28 -14.19
N VAL A 108 -4.70 7.03 -14.01
CA VAL A 108 -6.12 6.66 -14.12
C VAL A 108 -6.93 7.30 -12.99
N TRP A 109 -6.42 7.29 -11.75
CA TRP A 109 -7.13 7.87 -10.62
C TRP A 109 -7.32 9.38 -10.77
N ARG A 110 -6.32 10.11 -11.25
CA ARG A 110 -6.43 11.56 -11.54
C ARG A 110 -7.47 11.83 -12.63
N ALA A 111 -7.48 11.03 -13.70
CA ALA A 111 -8.47 11.17 -14.77
C ALA A 111 -9.92 10.97 -14.26
N HIS A 112 -10.12 10.07 -13.30
CA HIS A 112 -11.42 9.79 -12.67
C HIS A 112 -11.69 10.63 -11.40
N ARG A 113 -10.78 11.50 -10.98
CA ARG A 113 -10.82 12.27 -9.72
C ARG A 113 -10.95 11.37 -8.47
N LEU A 114 -10.45 10.16 -8.59
CA LEU A 114 -10.51 9.18 -7.53
C LEU A 114 -9.57 9.53 -6.36
N ASP A 115 -8.48 10.24 -6.65
CA ASP A 115 -7.57 10.84 -5.69
C ASP A 115 -8.31 11.70 -4.64
N ALA A 116 -9.21 12.56 -5.07
CA ALA A 116 -10.03 13.38 -4.17
C ALA A 116 -11.02 12.53 -3.36
N VAL A 117 -11.64 11.51 -3.98
CA VAL A 117 -12.58 10.61 -3.30
C VAL A 117 -11.86 9.75 -2.25
N MET A 118 -10.64 9.28 -2.53
CA MET A 118 -9.84 8.53 -1.56
C MET A 118 -9.44 9.40 -0.36
N ARG A 119 -9.09 10.67 -0.58
CA ARG A 119 -8.83 11.60 0.51
C ARG A 119 -10.06 11.81 1.39
N GLU A 120 -11.21 12.02 0.78
CA GLU A 120 -12.47 12.16 1.51
C GLU A 120 -12.81 10.91 2.33
N ALA A 121 -12.63 9.71 1.75
CA ALA A 121 -12.85 8.45 2.44
C ALA A 121 -11.92 8.30 3.65
N TRP A 122 -10.63 8.63 3.49
CA TRP A 122 -9.66 8.63 4.57
C TRP A 122 -10.03 9.57 5.70
N GLU A 123 -10.37 10.82 5.37
CA GLU A 123 -10.79 11.84 6.34
C GLU A 123 -12.12 11.48 7.04
N ALA A 124 -12.98 10.72 6.37
CA ALA A 124 -14.22 10.19 6.94
C ALA A 124 -13.99 8.99 7.88
N GLY A 125 -12.75 8.46 7.96
CA GLY A 125 -12.38 7.35 8.86
C GLY A 125 -12.49 5.96 8.21
N VAL A 126 -12.60 5.88 6.87
CA VAL A 126 -12.37 4.63 6.14
C VAL A 126 -10.88 4.30 6.21
N VAL A 127 -10.54 3.09 6.59
CA VAL A 127 -9.14 2.65 6.59
C VAL A 127 -8.70 2.49 5.14
N LEU A 128 -7.61 3.17 4.76
CA LEU A 128 -6.96 2.93 3.48
C LEU A 128 -5.81 1.96 3.65
N GLY A 129 -5.59 1.10 2.67
CA GLY A 129 -4.43 0.21 2.69
C GLY A 129 -4.02 -0.17 1.28
N GLY A 130 -2.88 -0.85 1.20
CA GLY A 130 -2.42 -1.37 -0.07
C GLY A 130 -1.01 -1.95 -0.01
N GLY A 131 -0.68 -2.74 -1.03
CA GLY A 131 0.64 -3.36 -1.16
C GLY A 131 1.39 -2.86 -2.38
N SER A 132 2.72 -2.72 -2.27
CA SER A 132 3.59 -2.31 -3.38
C SER A 132 3.13 -0.97 -3.99
N ALA A 133 2.70 -0.92 -5.24
CA ALA A 133 2.13 0.28 -5.85
C ALA A 133 1.01 0.91 -5.00
N GLY A 134 0.16 0.07 -4.36
CA GLY A 134 -0.89 0.50 -3.44
C GLY A 134 -0.37 0.99 -2.07
N SER A 135 0.91 0.79 -1.76
CA SER A 135 1.62 1.42 -0.65
C SER A 135 2.18 2.78 -1.07
N ILE A 136 2.94 2.80 -2.17
CA ILE A 136 3.60 4.01 -2.67
C ILE A 136 2.60 5.13 -2.93
N CYS A 137 1.41 4.81 -3.46
CA CYS A 137 0.42 5.81 -3.88
C CYS A 137 -0.02 6.75 -2.74
N TRP A 138 0.05 6.35 -1.49
CA TRP A 138 -0.34 7.17 -0.33
C TRP A 138 0.73 8.18 0.11
N HIS A 139 1.98 7.92 -0.24
CA HIS A 139 3.13 8.73 0.12
C HIS A 139 3.34 9.91 -0.86
N VAL A 140 4.39 10.70 -0.66
CA VAL A 140 4.78 11.73 -1.66
C VAL A 140 5.36 11.10 -2.92
N GLY A 141 5.87 9.87 -2.81
CA GLY A 141 6.48 9.14 -3.90
C GLY A 141 7.28 7.93 -3.40
N GLY A 142 8.04 7.33 -4.29
CA GLY A 142 8.88 6.16 -3.98
C GLY A 142 9.62 5.64 -5.20
N SER A 143 10.39 4.57 -5.02
CA SER A 143 11.04 3.85 -6.13
C SER A 143 10.10 2.81 -6.73
N THR A 144 10.04 2.72 -8.06
CA THR A 144 9.11 1.84 -8.79
C THR A 144 9.72 1.27 -10.06
N ASP A 145 9.29 0.08 -10.44
CA ASP A 145 9.55 -0.60 -11.71
C ASP A 145 8.39 -0.39 -12.73
N SER A 146 7.59 0.67 -12.56
CA SER A 146 6.41 0.93 -13.40
C SER A 146 6.73 1.28 -14.85
N PHE A 147 7.95 1.70 -15.16
CA PHE A 147 8.36 2.10 -16.52
C PHE A 147 9.19 1.03 -17.22
N SER A 148 10.03 0.31 -16.46
CA SER A 148 10.93 -0.71 -16.95
C SER A 148 11.35 -1.65 -15.81
N ASP A 149 12.17 -2.65 -16.10
CA ASP A 149 12.79 -3.51 -15.07
C ASP A 149 13.77 -2.75 -14.15
N ASP A 150 14.24 -1.58 -14.60
CA ASP A 150 14.97 -0.63 -13.77
C ASP A 150 14.03 0.07 -12.79
N LEU A 151 14.59 0.58 -11.71
CA LEU A 151 13.83 1.30 -10.69
C LEU A 151 13.92 2.80 -10.94
N ASP A 152 12.78 3.41 -11.20
CA ASP A 152 12.63 4.85 -11.41
C ASP A 152 11.98 5.52 -10.18
N PRO A 153 12.19 6.83 -9.97
CA PRO A 153 11.51 7.56 -8.93
C PRO A 153 10.13 8.03 -9.39
N VAL A 154 9.14 7.89 -8.52
CA VAL A 154 7.87 8.64 -8.59
C VAL A 154 7.89 9.69 -7.49
N THR A 155 7.70 10.96 -7.86
CA THR A 155 7.83 12.11 -6.94
C THR A 155 6.52 12.88 -6.77
N ASP A 156 5.45 12.43 -7.40
CA ASP A 156 4.16 13.12 -7.47
C ASP A 156 2.99 12.18 -7.13
N ALA A 157 3.15 11.27 -6.15
CA ALA A 157 2.05 10.43 -5.68
C ALA A 157 1.00 11.27 -4.90
N LEU A 158 0.10 10.67 -4.16
CA LEU A 158 -1.05 11.40 -3.58
C LEU A 158 -0.68 12.27 -2.36
N ALA A 159 0.47 12.05 -1.77
CA ALA A 159 0.99 12.81 -0.61
C ALA A 159 -0.02 12.92 0.56
N PHE A 160 -0.72 11.82 0.88
CA PHE A 160 -1.51 11.74 2.11
C PHE A 160 -0.57 11.62 3.31
N LEU A 161 0.56 10.97 3.10
CA LEU A 161 1.67 10.82 4.04
C LEU A 161 2.85 11.66 3.55
N PRO A 162 3.48 12.49 4.42
CA PRO A 162 4.53 13.44 4.01
C PRO A 162 5.92 12.77 3.90
N TYR A 163 5.97 11.48 3.65
CA TYR A 163 7.17 10.65 3.56
C TYR A 163 7.29 10.02 2.18
N SER A 164 8.49 9.64 1.78
CA SER A 164 8.68 8.72 0.65
C SER A 164 8.53 7.26 1.10
N ASN A 165 8.38 6.33 0.13
CA ASN A 165 8.19 4.92 0.43
C ASN A 165 9.03 4.01 -0.47
N GLY A 166 9.88 3.20 0.14
CA GLY A 166 10.59 2.09 -0.47
C GLY A 166 9.88 0.77 -0.19
N VAL A 167 9.46 0.07 -1.23
CA VAL A 167 8.81 -1.24 -1.11
C VAL A 167 9.73 -2.34 -1.59
N HIS A 168 9.53 -3.58 -1.08
CA HIS A 168 10.34 -4.75 -1.43
C HIS A 168 11.84 -4.50 -1.18
N HIS A 169 12.17 -3.91 -0.03
CA HIS A 169 13.51 -3.40 0.29
C HIS A 169 14.59 -4.47 0.35
N ASP A 170 14.19 -5.69 0.68
CA ASP A 170 15.03 -6.89 0.72
C ASP A 170 14.95 -7.76 -0.55
N PHE A 171 14.33 -7.26 -1.65
CA PHE A 171 14.13 -8.08 -2.85
C PHE A 171 15.47 -8.33 -3.56
N PRO A 172 15.89 -9.61 -3.72
CA PRO A 172 17.25 -9.94 -4.12
C PRO A 172 17.56 -9.68 -5.61
N ASP A 173 16.53 -9.63 -6.46
CA ASP A 173 16.69 -9.57 -7.91
C ASP A 173 16.70 -8.13 -8.46
N GLN A 174 16.48 -7.13 -7.59
CA GLN A 174 16.49 -5.70 -7.96
C GLN A 174 17.19 -4.89 -6.86
N PRO A 175 17.98 -3.84 -7.20
CA PRO A 175 18.69 -3.00 -6.23
C PRO A 175 17.76 -1.96 -5.57
N ARG A 176 16.66 -2.42 -4.95
CA ARG A 176 15.60 -1.55 -4.41
C ARG A 176 16.11 -0.69 -3.26
N ARG A 177 16.92 -1.28 -2.38
CA ARG A 177 17.51 -0.59 -1.23
C ARG A 177 18.48 0.51 -1.67
N GLU A 178 19.38 0.18 -2.59
CA GLU A 178 20.38 1.10 -3.12
C GLU A 178 19.73 2.25 -3.88
N ARG A 179 18.73 1.97 -4.70
CA ARG A 179 18.00 2.99 -5.44
C ARG A 179 17.20 3.92 -4.54
N PHE A 180 16.55 3.38 -3.53
CA PHE A 180 15.82 4.21 -2.57
C PHE A 180 16.77 5.12 -1.79
N HIS A 181 17.95 4.61 -1.36
CA HIS A 181 19.01 5.41 -0.75
C HIS A 181 19.52 6.52 -1.68
N GLU A 182 19.76 6.20 -2.96
CA GLU A 182 20.20 7.17 -3.96
C GLU A 182 19.21 8.33 -4.10
N TYR A 183 17.91 8.03 -4.18
CA TYR A 183 16.87 9.04 -4.33
C TYR A 183 16.67 9.91 -3.09
N VAL A 184 16.78 9.33 -1.92
CA VAL A 184 16.74 10.08 -0.66
C VAL A 184 18.02 10.91 -0.49
N GLY A 185 19.20 10.33 -0.76
CA GLY A 185 20.49 11.01 -0.64
C GLY A 185 20.65 12.18 -1.60
N SER A 186 20.13 12.07 -2.82
CA SER A 186 20.13 13.17 -3.81
C SER A 186 19.08 14.26 -3.51
N GLY A 187 18.18 14.04 -2.55
CA GLY A 187 17.07 14.94 -2.24
C GLY A 187 15.93 14.89 -3.26
N LEU A 188 15.95 13.93 -4.19
CA LEU A 188 14.85 13.71 -5.15
C LEU A 188 13.59 13.22 -4.45
N LEU A 189 13.76 12.38 -3.45
CA LEU A 189 12.73 11.96 -2.52
C LEU A 189 13.06 12.49 -1.10
N PRO A 190 12.06 12.93 -0.32
CA PRO A 190 12.29 13.27 1.07
C PRO A 190 12.59 12.02 1.90
N ALA A 191 13.01 12.21 3.14
CA ALA A 191 13.08 11.13 4.13
C ALA A 191 11.81 10.28 4.12
N GLY A 192 11.96 8.98 4.29
CA GLY A 192 10.83 8.07 4.18
C GLY A 192 11.04 6.72 4.84
N TYR A 193 10.08 5.86 4.61
CA TYR A 193 10.10 4.53 5.19
C TYR A 193 10.23 3.47 4.10
N ALA A 194 11.11 2.49 4.35
CA ALA A 194 11.25 1.31 3.51
C ALA A 194 10.72 0.08 4.24
N THR A 195 10.23 -0.92 3.50
CA THR A 195 9.68 -2.16 4.06
C THR A 195 10.17 -3.37 3.29
N ASP A 196 10.65 -4.37 4.03
CA ASP A 196 10.91 -5.70 3.49
C ASP A 196 9.61 -6.40 3.09
N ASP A 197 9.70 -7.44 2.26
CA ASP A 197 8.54 -8.26 1.93
C ASP A 197 7.92 -8.90 3.18
N GLY A 198 6.59 -8.87 3.24
CA GLY A 198 5.85 -9.33 4.40
C GLY A 198 5.76 -8.33 5.54
N THR A 199 6.15 -7.07 5.32
CA THR A 199 6.14 -5.99 6.32
C THR A 199 5.18 -4.87 5.92
N GLY A 200 4.56 -4.22 6.90
CA GLY A 200 3.62 -3.11 6.72
C GLY A 200 3.77 -2.04 7.79
N LEU A 201 3.39 -0.83 7.41
CA LEU A 201 3.44 0.39 8.20
C LEU A 201 2.02 0.86 8.49
N HIS A 202 1.66 0.98 9.74
CA HIS A 202 0.37 1.53 10.16
C HIS A 202 0.54 3.00 10.56
N TYR A 203 -0.19 3.87 9.89
CA TYR A 203 -0.25 5.30 10.19
C TYR A 203 -1.60 5.67 10.79
N VAL A 204 -1.57 6.56 11.78
CA VAL A 204 -2.74 7.25 12.33
C VAL A 204 -2.59 8.74 12.05
N GLY A 205 -3.51 9.31 11.30
CA GLY A 205 -3.26 10.59 10.64
C GLY A 205 -2.04 10.45 9.72
N THR A 206 -1.07 11.33 9.87
CA THR A 206 0.20 11.29 9.12
C THR A 206 1.37 10.71 9.93
N SER A 207 1.14 10.26 11.17
CA SER A 207 2.19 9.74 12.05
C SER A 207 2.26 8.23 11.98
N LEU A 208 3.47 7.68 11.86
CA LEU A 208 3.70 6.24 11.96
C LEU A 208 3.37 5.80 13.41
N ALA A 209 2.42 4.89 13.55
CA ALA A 209 2.00 4.31 14.82
C ALA A 209 2.77 3.04 15.15
N GLU A 210 2.91 2.13 14.17
CA GLU A 210 3.71 0.90 14.32
C GLU A 210 4.17 0.37 12.97
N ALA A 211 5.21 -0.45 12.99
CA ALA A 211 5.59 -1.36 11.91
C ALA A 211 5.27 -2.79 12.34
N VAL A 212 4.72 -3.59 11.43
CA VAL A 212 4.38 -5.00 11.68
C VAL A 212 4.90 -5.88 10.55
N THR A 213 5.24 -7.12 10.87
CA THR A 213 5.71 -8.09 9.88
C THR A 213 5.02 -9.44 10.06
N SER A 214 4.82 -10.16 8.97
CA SER A 214 4.36 -11.54 8.92
C SER A 214 5.49 -12.54 8.66
N ALA A 215 6.74 -12.07 8.53
CA ALA A 215 7.92 -12.86 8.21
C ALA A 215 9.01 -12.65 9.26
N GLU A 216 9.56 -13.74 9.79
CA GLU A 216 10.70 -13.66 10.70
C GLU A 216 11.91 -13.02 10.03
N GLY A 217 12.55 -12.09 10.71
CA GLY A 217 13.74 -11.38 10.25
C GLY A 217 13.49 -10.25 9.25
N ALA A 218 12.24 -10.06 8.78
CA ALA A 218 11.88 -8.91 7.98
C ALA A 218 11.54 -7.70 8.85
N ASP A 219 11.90 -6.49 8.39
CA ASP A 219 11.72 -5.25 9.15
C ASP A 219 11.27 -4.10 8.24
N ALA A 220 11.01 -2.99 8.86
CA ALA A 220 10.85 -1.69 8.22
C ALA A 220 11.97 -0.76 8.67
N TYR A 221 12.28 0.24 7.85
CA TYR A 221 13.42 1.13 8.05
C TYR A 221 13.00 2.57 7.88
N LEU A 222 13.54 3.46 8.70
CA LEU A 222 13.56 4.88 8.42
C LEU A 222 14.83 5.20 7.65
N VAL A 223 14.67 5.83 6.48
CA VAL A 223 15.76 6.25 5.59
C VAL A 223 15.75 7.77 5.52
N GLU A 224 16.85 8.38 5.91
CA GLU A 224 17.02 9.83 5.98
C GLU A 224 18.37 10.24 5.39
N ALA A 225 18.44 11.44 4.83
CA ALA A 225 19.71 12.04 4.42
C ALA A 225 19.99 13.31 5.25
N ASP A 226 21.26 13.52 5.58
CA ASP A 226 21.69 14.76 6.19
C ASP A 226 21.84 15.89 5.16
N GLY A 227 22.18 17.11 5.62
CA GLY A 227 22.37 18.27 4.74
C GLY A 227 23.52 18.14 3.72
N ALA A 228 24.36 17.10 3.83
CA ALA A 228 25.42 16.77 2.90
C ALA A 228 25.03 15.61 1.94
N GLY A 229 23.83 15.07 2.08
CA GLY A 229 23.35 13.95 1.28
C GLY A 229 23.83 12.57 1.77
N VAL A 230 24.42 12.49 2.97
CA VAL A 230 24.81 11.22 3.56
C VAL A 230 23.57 10.52 4.10
N VAL A 231 23.28 9.34 3.54
CA VAL A 231 22.11 8.56 3.90
C VAL A 231 22.38 7.74 5.16
N SER A 232 21.43 7.77 6.07
CA SER A 232 21.35 6.86 7.21
C SER A 232 20.08 6.01 7.10
N GLU A 233 20.18 4.76 7.50
CA GLU A 233 19.08 3.83 7.58
C GLU A 233 19.02 3.23 8.97
N ARG A 234 17.83 3.23 9.56
CA ARG A 234 17.61 2.72 10.91
C ARG A 234 16.42 1.76 10.91
N PRO A 235 16.60 0.52 11.37
CA PRO A 235 15.50 -0.43 11.55
C PRO A 235 14.50 0.07 12.60
N LEU A 236 13.23 -0.25 12.39
CA LEU A 236 12.14 0.16 13.27
C LEU A 236 11.79 -0.92 14.30
N GLY A 237 12.22 -2.17 14.09
CA GLY A 237 11.87 -3.29 14.94
C GLY A 237 10.41 -3.70 14.74
N ALA A 238 10.06 -4.09 13.54
CA ALA A 238 8.70 -4.47 13.20
C ALA A 238 8.18 -5.61 14.08
N ARG A 239 6.98 -5.44 14.64
CA ARG A 239 6.36 -6.45 15.50
C ARG A 239 5.85 -7.61 14.65
N LEU A 240 6.31 -8.83 14.98
CA LEU A 240 5.83 -10.05 14.32
C LEU A 240 4.35 -10.29 14.66
N LEU A 241 3.55 -10.50 13.61
CA LEU A 241 2.15 -10.90 13.70
C LEU A 241 2.06 -12.40 13.98
N ALA A 242 1.14 -12.82 14.83
CA ALA A 242 0.92 -14.21 15.24
C ALA A 242 -0.48 -14.70 14.84
#